data_ceeb8583cbd1b531eddba6258800284a
#
_entry.id   ceeb8583cbd1b531eddba6258800284a
#
_cell.length_a   1.000
_cell.length_b   1.000
_cell.length_c   1.000
_cell.angle_alpha   90.00
_cell.angle_beta   90.00
_cell.angle_gamma   90.00
#
_symmetry.space_group_name_H-M   'P 1'
#
loop_
_entity.id
_entity.type
_entity.pdbx_description
1 polymer ?
#
loop_
_entity_poly.entity_id
_entity_poly.type
_entity_poly.pdbx_seq_one_letter_code
_entity_poly.pdbx_strand_id
1 'polypeptide(L)'
;MDLLHFKDNASNRDVISLFSGAMGLDIGLAKAGLNIAIGQDFDPACVATMRANGHKVLGGDIREIDEADLLEQTGLAQGEPFLICGGPPCQPFSTAGKRMGINDPRGSLFMDFIRMIDYIRPRFFIMENVKGIMSAPLKHIPLAERDKNDPEQRLGTVLDVILSEFNKLGYKTVYGI
;
A
#
# COMPACT_ATOMS: atom_id res chain seq x y z
N MET A 1 13.99 15.05 -17.78
CA MET A 1 13.77 14.37 -16.48
C MET A 1 13.28 15.44 -15.54
N ASP A 2 11.97 15.73 -15.64
CA ASP A 2 11.35 16.78 -14.84
C ASP A 2 11.26 16.31 -13.40
N LEU A 3 11.98 17.01 -12.52
CA LEU A 3 11.82 16.90 -11.08
C LEU A 3 10.37 17.27 -10.78
N LEU A 4 9.62 16.31 -10.23
CA LEU A 4 8.26 16.51 -9.75
C LEU A 4 8.22 17.81 -8.95
N HIS A 5 7.53 18.82 -9.47
CA HIS A 5 7.28 20.07 -8.75
C HIS A 5 6.25 19.77 -7.66
N PHE A 6 6.74 19.33 -6.50
CA PHE A 6 5.92 19.32 -5.30
C PHE A 6 5.63 20.78 -4.96
N LYS A 7 4.36 21.18 -5.05
CA LYS A 7 3.94 22.45 -4.49
C LYS A 7 4.25 22.42 -3.00
N ASP A 8 5.17 23.26 -2.54
CA ASP A 8 5.52 23.40 -1.14
C ASP A 8 4.35 24.05 -0.38
N ASN A 9 3.31 23.28 -0.17
CA ASN A 9 2.24 23.62 0.76
C ASN A 9 2.63 23.06 2.12
N ALA A 10 3.50 23.78 2.83
CA ALA A 10 4.04 23.38 4.14
C ALA A 10 2.95 23.14 5.22
N SER A 11 1.69 23.46 4.91
CA SER A 11 0.53 23.28 5.79
C SER A 11 -0.31 22.03 5.47
N ASN A 12 -0.19 21.42 4.29
CA ASN A 12 -0.97 20.24 3.95
C ASN A 12 -0.33 18.99 4.59
N ARG A 13 -1.06 18.32 5.47
CA ARG A 13 -0.68 17.08 6.16
C ARG A 13 -1.72 15.99 5.94
N ASP A 14 -2.43 16.04 4.82
CA ASP A 14 -3.50 15.13 4.49
C ASP A 14 -2.98 13.75 4.10
N VAL A 15 -3.58 12.74 4.70
CA VAL A 15 -3.27 11.33 4.52
C VAL A 15 -4.43 10.62 3.86
N ILE A 16 -4.14 9.83 2.85
CA ILE A 16 -5.05 8.83 2.28
C ILE A 16 -4.61 7.48 2.84
N SER A 17 -5.51 6.82 3.57
CA SER A 17 -5.24 5.51 4.15
C SER A 17 -5.94 4.42 3.35
N LEU A 18 -5.18 3.45 2.87
CA LEU A 18 -5.67 2.30 2.12
C LEU A 18 -5.50 1.03 2.95
N PHE A 19 -6.41 0.09 2.83
CA PHE A 19 -6.43 -1.10 3.68
C PHE A 19 -6.42 -0.75 5.17
N SER A 20 -7.22 0.25 5.54
CA SER A 20 -7.17 0.93 6.85
C SER A 20 -7.53 0.03 8.03
N GLY A 21 -8.26 -1.06 7.79
CA GLY A 21 -8.73 -1.94 8.85
C GLY A 21 -9.53 -1.16 9.91
N ALA A 22 -9.19 -1.34 11.17
CA ALA A 22 -9.75 -0.58 12.30
C ALA A 22 -8.96 0.70 12.60
N MET A 23 -8.20 1.24 11.64
CA MET A 23 -7.45 2.50 11.73
C MET A 23 -6.31 2.52 12.75
N GLY A 24 -5.66 1.40 13.02
CA GLY A 24 -4.57 1.37 13.99
C GLY A 24 -3.40 2.28 13.61
N LEU A 25 -2.94 2.21 12.37
CA LEU A 25 -1.90 3.08 11.82
C LEU A 25 -2.37 4.54 11.77
N ASP A 26 -3.59 4.77 11.30
CA ASP A 26 -4.20 6.10 11.13
C ASP A 26 -4.30 6.86 12.44
N ILE A 27 -4.70 6.19 13.52
CA ILE A 27 -4.76 6.78 14.87
C ILE A 27 -3.36 7.22 15.31
N GLY A 28 -2.34 6.44 15.00
CA GLY A 28 -0.94 6.79 15.26
C GLY A 28 -0.51 8.04 14.47
N LEU A 29 -0.83 8.10 13.19
CA LEU A 29 -0.53 9.22 12.31
C LEU A 29 -1.29 10.49 12.75
N ALA A 30 -2.57 10.36 13.11
CA ALA A 30 -3.36 11.47 13.64
C ALA A 30 -2.77 12.04 14.93
N LYS A 31 -2.31 11.19 15.86
CA LYS A 31 -1.60 11.61 17.08
C LYS A 31 -0.27 12.29 16.78
N ALA A 32 0.36 11.97 15.65
CA ALA A 32 1.57 12.65 15.17
C ALA A 32 1.27 13.99 14.45
N GLY A 33 0.00 14.43 14.41
CA GLY A 33 -0.43 15.69 13.84
C GLY A 33 -0.73 15.65 12.34
N LEU A 34 -0.95 14.47 11.77
CA LEU A 34 -1.42 14.30 10.39
C LEU A 34 -2.96 14.27 10.36
N ASN A 35 -3.54 14.67 9.23
CA ASN A 35 -4.98 14.67 9.02
C ASN A 35 -5.38 13.49 8.12
N ILE A 36 -6.20 12.57 8.61
CA ILE A 36 -6.69 11.45 7.79
C ILE A 36 -7.86 11.97 6.94
N ALA A 37 -7.59 12.29 5.69
CA ALA A 37 -8.57 12.82 4.75
C ALA A 37 -9.63 11.79 4.37
N ILE A 38 -9.22 10.52 4.18
CA ILE A 38 -10.09 9.39 3.89
C ILE A 38 -9.44 8.07 4.27
N GLY A 39 -10.22 7.12 4.79
CA GLY A 39 -9.85 5.72 4.96
C GLY A 39 -10.54 4.83 3.93
N GLN A 40 -9.87 3.81 3.45
CA GLN A 40 -10.43 2.83 2.52
C GLN A 40 -10.24 1.42 3.07
N ASP A 41 -11.29 0.61 3.03
CA ASP A 41 -11.21 -0.83 3.29
C ASP A 41 -12.34 -1.57 2.56
N PHE A 42 -12.12 -2.85 2.26
CA PHE A 42 -13.15 -3.67 1.63
C PHE A 42 -14.04 -4.38 2.66
N ASP A 43 -13.55 -4.59 3.89
CA ASP A 43 -14.29 -5.29 4.95
C ASP A 43 -15.42 -4.40 5.52
N PRO A 44 -16.69 -4.83 5.41
CA PRO A 44 -17.82 -4.05 5.92
C PRO A 44 -17.74 -3.74 7.42
N ALA A 45 -17.13 -4.61 8.22
CA ALA A 45 -16.98 -4.39 9.66
C ALA A 45 -15.94 -3.29 9.94
N CYS A 46 -14.84 -3.26 9.18
CA CYS A 46 -13.85 -2.19 9.24
C CYS A 46 -14.47 -0.85 8.82
N VAL A 47 -15.17 -0.85 7.68
CA VAL A 47 -15.89 0.34 7.17
C VAL A 47 -16.91 0.87 8.19
N ALA A 48 -17.70 -0.02 8.81
CA ALA A 48 -18.67 0.37 9.84
C ALA A 48 -17.97 0.95 11.09
N THR A 49 -16.87 0.35 11.51
CA THR A 49 -16.05 0.83 12.64
C THR A 49 -15.51 2.23 12.38
N MET A 50 -14.92 2.47 11.22
CA MET A 50 -14.40 3.77 10.83
C MET A 50 -15.51 4.84 10.83
N ARG A 51 -16.65 4.55 10.20
CA ARG A 51 -17.81 5.46 10.15
C ARG A 51 -18.37 5.79 11.53
N ALA A 52 -18.47 4.77 12.41
CA ALA A 52 -18.95 4.95 13.79
C ALA A 52 -18.02 5.88 14.61
N ASN A 53 -16.75 5.94 14.25
CA ASN A 53 -15.76 6.85 14.85
C ASN A 53 -15.63 8.20 14.12
N GLY A 54 -16.56 8.52 13.21
CA GLY A 54 -16.64 9.83 12.56
C GLY A 54 -15.65 10.05 11.42
N HIS A 55 -14.99 9.00 10.94
CA HIS A 55 -14.06 9.11 9.82
C HIS A 55 -14.78 9.09 8.47
N LYS A 56 -14.21 9.81 7.51
CA LYS A 56 -14.61 9.72 6.11
C LYS A 56 -14.06 8.41 5.54
N VAL A 57 -14.92 7.60 4.89
CA VAL A 57 -14.58 6.24 4.48
C VAL A 57 -15.14 5.91 3.13
N LEU A 58 -14.30 5.40 2.25
CA LEU A 58 -14.66 4.73 1.02
C LEU A 58 -14.61 3.20 1.25
N GLY A 59 -15.77 2.54 1.26
CA GLY A 59 -15.85 1.09 1.34
C GLY A 59 -15.84 0.47 -0.05
N GLY A 60 -15.19 -0.67 -0.20
CA GLY A 60 -15.18 -1.44 -1.44
C GLY A 60 -13.83 -2.07 -1.74
N ASP A 61 -13.84 -2.95 -2.74
CA ASP A 61 -12.60 -3.61 -3.20
C ASP A 61 -11.72 -2.58 -3.92
N ILE A 62 -10.48 -2.43 -3.49
CA ILE A 62 -9.52 -1.47 -4.07
C ILE A 62 -9.33 -1.67 -5.58
N ARG A 63 -9.51 -2.89 -6.08
CA ARG A 63 -9.40 -3.24 -7.52
C ARG A 63 -10.51 -2.61 -8.36
N GLU A 64 -11.64 -2.28 -7.76
CA GLU A 64 -12.83 -1.69 -8.39
C GLU A 64 -12.92 -0.18 -8.14
N ILE A 65 -12.05 0.37 -7.29
CA ILE A 65 -12.03 1.79 -6.97
C ILE A 65 -11.22 2.53 -8.03
N ASP A 66 -11.85 3.53 -8.65
CA ASP A 66 -11.18 4.48 -9.53
C ASP A 66 -10.35 5.47 -8.69
N GLU A 67 -9.13 5.75 -9.12
CA GLU A 67 -8.19 6.60 -8.40
C GLU A 67 -8.64 8.05 -8.38
N ALA A 68 -9.28 8.51 -9.47
CA ALA A 68 -9.79 9.88 -9.55
C ALA A 68 -10.97 10.06 -8.60
N ASP A 69 -11.88 9.08 -8.53
CA ASP A 69 -13.02 9.10 -7.61
C ASP A 69 -12.57 9.11 -6.14
N LEU A 70 -11.54 8.33 -5.81
CA LEU A 70 -10.96 8.34 -4.47
C LEU A 70 -10.38 9.71 -4.13
N LEU A 71 -9.61 10.29 -5.06
CA LEU A 71 -8.96 11.57 -4.87
C LEU A 71 -10.01 12.71 -4.77
N GLU A 72 -11.01 12.71 -5.64
CA GLU A 72 -12.10 13.70 -5.62
C GLU A 72 -12.81 13.72 -4.26
N GLN A 73 -13.06 12.55 -3.68
CA GLN A 73 -13.65 12.48 -2.34
C GLN A 73 -12.80 13.17 -1.28
N THR A 74 -11.50 13.26 -1.41
CA THR A 74 -10.65 13.99 -0.45
C THR A 74 -10.76 15.51 -0.61
N GLY A 75 -11.17 15.98 -1.77
CA GLY A 75 -11.13 17.39 -2.15
C GLY A 75 -9.73 17.89 -2.51
N LEU A 76 -8.76 16.97 -2.66
CA LEU A 76 -7.38 17.29 -3.01
C LEU A 76 -7.14 17.06 -4.49
N ALA A 77 -6.18 17.77 -5.06
CA ALA A 77 -5.70 17.53 -6.41
C ALA A 77 -4.54 16.52 -6.40
N GLN A 78 -4.23 15.96 -7.57
CA GLN A 78 -3.07 15.10 -7.77
C GLN A 78 -1.77 15.82 -7.36
N GLY A 79 -0.92 15.15 -6.62
CA GLY A 79 0.33 15.70 -6.05
C GLY A 79 0.15 16.50 -4.75
N GLU A 80 -1.07 16.73 -4.30
CA GLU A 80 -1.33 17.46 -3.04
C GLU A 80 -1.32 16.58 -1.78
N PRO A 81 -1.75 15.30 -1.80
CA PRO A 81 -1.67 14.47 -0.61
C PRO A 81 -0.26 14.39 -0.05
N PHE A 82 -0.15 14.63 1.27
CA PHE A 82 1.14 14.53 1.96
C PHE A 82 1.62 13.09 2.04
N LEU A 83 0.70 12.17 2.34
CA LEU A 83 1.02 10.77 2.59
C LEU A 83 -0.08 9.84 2.07
N ILE A 84 0.31 8.76 1.41
CA ILE A 84 -0.51 7.55 1.30
C ILE A 84 0.07 6.51 2.24
N CYS A 85 -0.75 5.93 3.10
CA CYS A 85 -0.35 4.81 3.95
C CYS A 85 -1.26 3.61 3.74
N GLY A 86 -0.75 2.40 4.05
CA GLY A 86 -1.57 1.20 4.03
C GLY A 86 -0.83 -0.09 4.23
N GLY A 87 -1.57 -1.13 4.61
CA GLY A 87 -1.08 -2.49 4.78
C GLY A 87 -1.72 -3.46 3.80
N PRO A 88 -1.32 -3.48 2.51
CA PRO A 88 -1.88 -4.41 1.55
C PRO A 88 -1.64 -5.86 2.01
N PRO A 89 -2.66 -6.75 1.96
CA PRO A 89 -2.54 -8.11 2.47
C PRO A 89 -1.41 -8.91 1.82
N CYS A 90 -0.60 -9.58 2.64
CA CYS A 90 0.51 -10.42 2.22
C CYS A 90 0.12 -11.89 1.96
N GLN A 91 -1.16 -12.17 1.68
CA GLN A 91 -1.68 -13.54 1.62
C GLN A 91 -1.01 -14.47 0.60
N PRO A 92 -0.58 -14.03 -0.59
CA PRO A 92 0.16 -14.90 -1.52
C PRO A 92 1.51 -15.35 -0.98
N PHE A 93 2.06 -14.62 -0.01
CA PHE A 93 3.41 -14.81 0.52
C PHE A 93 3.42 -15.37 1.95
N SER A 94 2.24 -15.51 2.59
CA SER A 94 2.14 -16.05 3.95
C SER A 94 2.19 -17.57 3.97
N THR A 95 2.70 -18.14 5.08
CA THR A 95 2.77 -19.59 5.31
C THR A 95 1.40 -20.27 5.41
N ALA A 96 0.32 -19.50 5.66
CA ALA A 96 -1.04 -20.00 5.81
C ALA A 96 -1.86 -19.98 4.50
N GLY A 97 -1.40 -19.30 3.45
CA GLY A 97 -2.05 -19.29 2.13
C GLY A 97 -1.48 -20.36 1.19
N LYS A 98 -2.22 -20.68 0.12
CA LYS A 98 -1.76 -21.57 -0.96
C LYS A 98 -0.72 -20.87 -1.87
N ARG A 99 0.21 -20.13 -1.33
CA ARG A 99 1.41 -19.51 -1.91
C ARG A 99 1.49 -19.55 -3.45
N MET A 100 0.54 -18.90 -4.14
CA MET A 100 0.43 -18.96 -5.61
C MET A 100 1.26 -17.87 -6.31
N GLY A 101 2.08 -17.10 -5.57
CA GLY A 101 2.95 -16.07 -6.13
C GLY A 101 2.21 -14.85 -6.67
N ILE A 102 2.87 -14.08 -7.52
CA ILE A 102 2.33 -12.85 -8.16
C ILE A 102 1.11 -13.15 -9.05
N ASN A 103 0.96 -14.37 -9.55
CA ASN A 103 -0.17 -14.77 -10.38
C ASN A 103 -1.47 -15.08 -9.59
N ASP A 104 -1.44 -14.98 -8.26
CA ASP A 104 -2.65 -15.04 -7.44
C ASP A 104 -3.39 -13.67 -7.55
N PRO A 105 -4.70 -13.66 -7.88
CA PRO A 105 -5.49 -12.42 -7.88
C PRO A 105 -5.42 -11.62 -6.58
N ARG A 106 -5.07 -12.27 -5.46
CA ARG A 106 -4.83 -11.64 -4.15
C ARG A 106 -3.40 -11.08 -4.00
N GLY A 107 -2.45 -11.55 -4.83
CA GLY A 107 -1.09 -11.02 -4.91
C GLY A 107 -1.00 -9.70 -5.63
N SER A 108 -2.07 -9.30 -6.32
CA SER A 108 -2.14 -8.05 -7.02
C SER A 108 -2.42 -6.84 -6.11
N LEU A 109 -2.87 -7.02 -4.85
CA LEU A 109 -3.29 -5.90 -4.00
C LEU A 109 -2.14 -4.92 -3.67
N PHE A 110 -0.90 -5.37 -3.64
CA PHE A 110 0.22 -4.45 -3.56
C PHE A 110 0.40 -3.66 -4.87
N MET A 111 0.06 -4.25 -6.04
CA MET A 111 0.06 -3.52 -7.31
C MET A 111 -1.05 -2.47 -7.35
N ASP A 112 -2.19 -2.74 -6.72
CA ASP A 112 -3.24 -1.73 -6.56
C ASP A 112 -2.80 -0.60 -5.63
N PHE A 113 -2.04 -0.90 -4.57
CA PHE A 113 -1.43 0.13 -3.75
C PHE A 113 -0.45 1.00 -4.56
N ILE A 114 0.37 0.37 -5.42
CA ILE A 114 1.28 1.08 -6.34
C ILE A 114 0.51 1.91 -7.36
N ARG A 115 -0.58 1.37 -7.94
CA ARG A 115 -1.45 2.06 -8.88
C ARG A 115 -2.04 3.34 -8.29
N MET A 116 -2.51 3.28 -7.05
CA MET A 116 -3.00 4.46 -6.33
C MET A 116 -1.90 5.50 -6.13
N ILE A 117 -0.68 5.10 -5.76
CA ILE A 117 0.46 6.01 -5.60
C ILE A 117 0.86 6.61 -6.95
N ASP A 118 0.87 5.82 -8.02
CA ASP A 118 1.22 6.30 -9.35
C ASP A 118 0.27 7.37 -9.86
N TYR A 119 -1.03 7.21 -9.64
CA TYR A 119 -2.02 8.20 -10.02
C TYR A 119 -2.01 9.41 -9.08
N ILE A 120 -2.11 9.20 -7.78
CA ILE A 120 -2.31 10.27 -6.79
C ILE A 120 -1.05 11.12 -6.58
N ARG A 121 0.14 10.52 -6.73
CA ARG A 121 1.44 11.21 -6.58
C ARG A 121 1.62 11.89 -5.22
N PRO A 122 1.45 11.17 -4.09
CA PRO A 122 1.67 11.75 -2.78
C PRO A 122 3.13 12.15 -2.59
N ARG A 123 3.38 13.07 -1.64
CA ARG A 123 4.77 13.45 -1.30
C ARG A 123 5.54 12.30 -0.67
N PHE A 124 4.88 11.51 0.16
CA PHE A 124 5.43 10.32 0.82
C PHE A 124 4.45 9.15 0.75
N PHE A 125 4.96 7.95 0.98
CA PHE A 125 4.11 6.79 1.25
C PHE A 125 4.70 5.94 2.38
N ILE A 126 3.83 5.22 3.08
CA ILE A 126 4.17 4.18 4.05
C ILE A 126 3.42 2.92 3.67
N MET A 127 4.16 1.85 3.40
CA MET A 127 3.59 0.52 3.20
C MET A 127 3.98 -0.37 4.39
N GLU A 128 2.99 -0.79 5.16
CA GLU A 128 3.15 -1.74 6.26
C GLU A 128 2.98 -3.16 5.73
N ASN A 129 3.77 -4.09 6.23
CA ASN A 129 3.58 -5.50 5.95
C ASN A 129 4.27 -6.39 7.00
N VAL A 130 3.89 -7.67 7.02
CA VAL A 130 4.50 -8.63 7.95
C VAL A 130 5.97 -8.92 7.57
N LYS A 131 6.82 -9.20 8.56
CA LYS A 131 8.24 -9.52 8.38
C LYS A 131 8.50 -10.61 7.30
N GLY A 132 7.54 -11.51 7.09
CA GLY A 132 7.63 -12.58 6.11
C GLY A 132 7.87 -12.10 4.67
N ILE A 133 7.50 -10.86 4.32
CA ILE A 133 7.72 -10.30 2.98
C ILE A 133 9.21 -10.21 2.63
N MET A 134 10.07 -9.99 3.62
CA MET A 134 11.52 -9.89 3.43
C MET A 134 12.18 -11.19 2.98
N SER A 135 11.53 -12.32 3.20
CA SER A 135 12.02 -13.64 2.79
C SER A 135 11.10 -14.34 1.79
N ALA A 136 10.06 -13.65 1.31
CA ALA A 136 9.12 -14.23 0.37
C ALA A 136 9.73 -14.36 -1.04
N PRO A 137 9.75 -15.56 -1.65
CA PRO A 137 10.10 -15.74 -3.06
C PRO A 137 8.88 -15.43 -3.94
N LEU A 138 9.10 -15.02 -5.18
CA LEU A 138 8.02 -14.86 -6.18
C LEU A 138 7.30 -16.17 -6.44
N LYS A 139 8.06 -17.27 -6.53
CA LYS A 139 7.54 -18.62 -6.73
C LYS A 139 7.82 -19.45 -5.49
N HIS A 140 6.75 -19.88 -4.82
CA HIS A 140 6.92 -20.72 -3.64
C HIS A 140 7.14 -22.17 -4.03
N ILE A 141 8.33 -22.69 -3.71
CA ILE A 141 8.69 -24.10 -3.81
C ILE A 141 9.26 -24.54 -2.45
N PRO A 142 8.94 -25.76 -1.96
CA PRO A 142 9.55 -26.29 -0.75
C PRO A 142 11.06 -26.19 -0.77
N LEU A 143 11.69 -25.91 0.37
CA LEU A 143 13.13 -25.66 0.45
C LEU A 143 13.98 -26.79 -0.15
N ALA A 144 13.53 -28.05 -0.01
CA ALA A 144 14.20 -29.24 -0.53
C ALA A 144 14.15 -29.36 -2.07
N GLU A 145 13.20 -28.68 -2.72
CA GLU A 145 12.95 -28.78 -4.17
C GLU A 145 13.37 -27.50 -4.90
N ARG A 146 13.94 -26.52 -4.17
CA ARG A 146 14.25 -25.20 -4.69
C ARG A 146 15.47 -25.21 -5.58
N ASP A 147 15.33 -24.70 -6.81
CA ASP A 147 16.48 -24.39 -7.65
C ASP A 147 17.08 -23.05 -7.21
N LYS A 148 18.32 -23.09 -6.73
CA LYS A 148 19.05 -21.89 -6.27
C LYS A 148 19.42 -20.95 -7.43
N ASN A 149 19.38 -21.42 -8.67
CA ASN A 149 19.69 -20.63 -9.86
C ASN A 149 18.44 -19.99 -10.47
N ASP A 150 17.24 -20.38 -10.04
CA ASP A 150 15.98 -19.74 -10.48
C ASP A 150 15.75 -18.44 -9.69
N PRO A 151 15.83 -17.27 -10.33
CA PRO A 151 15.65 -15.99 -9.64
C PRO A 151 14.28 -15.85 -8.96
N GLU A 152 13.22 -16.48 -9.49
CA GLU A 152 11.87 -16.41 -8.92
C GLU A 152 11.73 -17.21 -7.63
N GLN A 153 12.63 -18.15 -7.39
CA GLN A 153 12.67 -18.99 -6.19
C GLN A 153 13.60 -18.42 -5.10
N ARG A 154 14.36 -17.38 -5.43
CA ARG A 154 15.26 -16.71 -4.49
C ARG A 154 14.46 -16.03 -3.37
N LEU A 155 14.94 -16.18 -2.13
CA LEU A 155 14.34 -15.50 -0.98
C LEU A 155 14.49 -13.97 -1.11
N GLY A 156 13.43 -13.25 -0.74
CA GLY A 156 13.40 -11.78 -0.77
C GLY A 156 13.05 -11.16 -2.12
N THR A 157 12.86 -11.95 -3.18
CA THR A 157 12.54 -11.43 -4.52
C THR A 157 11.25 -10.62 -4.56
N VAL A 158 10.28 -10.91 -3.70
CA VAL A 158 9.05 -10.11 -3.61
C VAL A 158 9.34 -8.69 -3.18
N LEU A 159 10.16 -8.52 -2.14
CA LEU A 159 10.57 -7.19 -1.68
C LEU A 159 11.36 -6.45 -2.77
N ASP A 160 12.28 -7.13 -3.44
CA ASP A 160 13.06 -6.55 -4.55
C ASP A 160 12.14 -6.00 -5.65
N VAL A 161 11.08 -6.76 -6.02
CA VAL A 161 10.10 -6.31 -7.02
C VAL A 161 9.34 -5.09 -6.52
N ILE A 162 8.83 -5.10 -5.29
CA ILE A 162 8.10 -3.98 -4.69
C ILE A 162 8.96 -2.70 -4.69
N LEU A 163 10.21 -2.80 -4.23
CA LEU A 163 11.13 -1.68 -4.21
C LEU A 163 11.44 -1.16 -5.63
N SER A 164 11.57 -2.08 -6.59
CA SER A 164 11.78 -1.73 -8.00
C SER A 164 10.60 -0.93 -8.58
N GLU A 165 9.36 -1.35 -8.30
CA GLU A 165 8.18 -0.63 -8.77
C GLU A 165 8.12 0.81 -8.20
N PHE A 166 8.35 1.00 -6.91
CA PHE A 166 8.41 2.34 -6.33
C PHE A 166 9.54 3.20 -6.90
N ASN A 167 10.70 2.58 -7.17
CA ASN A 167 11.82 3.30 -7.82
C ASN A 167 11.46 3.76 -9.24
N LYS A 168 10.71 2.95 -10.03
CA LYS A 168 10.21 3.35 -11.36
C LYS A 168 9.30 4.56 -11.28
N LEU A 169 8.53 4.71 -10.20
CA LEU A 169 7.69 5.87 -9.93
C LEU A 169 8.48 7.10 -9.45
N GLY A 170 9.78 6.97 -9.23
CA GLY A 170 10.65 8.06 -8.79
C GLY A 170 10.81 8.21 -7.28
N TYR A 171 10.25 7.30 -6.48
CA TYR A 171 10.40 7.33 -5.02
C TYR A 171 11.70 6.67 -4.57
N LYS A 172 12.39 7.30 -3.62
CA LYS A 172 13.43 6.66 -2.82
C LYS A 172 12.79 5.89 -1.67
N THR A 173 13.05 4.60 -1.61
CA THR A 173 12.48 3.72 -0.57
C THR A 173 13.52 3.36 0.47
N VAL A 174 13.10 3.32 1.72
CA VAL A 174 13.83 2.73 2.84
C VAL A 174 12.88 1.77 3.56
N TYR A 175 13.41 0.69 4.10
CA TYR A 175 12.61 -0.24 4.89
C TYR A 175 13.33 -0.58 6.20
N GLY A 176 12.56 -1.00 7.21
CA GLY A 176 13.05 -1.39 8.52
C GLY A 176 12.12 -2.41 9.17
N ILE A 177 12.52 -2.98 10.31
CA ILE A 177 11.76 -3.92 11.13
C ILE A 177 11.50 -3.27 12.48
#